data_881523b8b3f9b7fd2dc5074f4f054bf1
#
_entry.id   881523b8b3f9b7fd2dc5074f4f054bf1
#
_cell.length_a   1.000
_cell.length_b   1.000
_cell.length_c   1.000
_cell.angle_alpha   90.00
_cell.angle_beta   90.00
_cell.angle_gamma   90.00
#
_symmetry.space_group_name_H-M   'P 1'
#
loop_
_entity.id
_entity.type
_entity.pdbx_description
1 polymer ?
#
loop_
_entity_poly.entity_id
_entity_poly.type
_entity_poly.pdbx_seq_one_letter_code
_entity_poly.pdbx_strand_id
1 'polypeptide(L)'
;MAVPGRRNGLMEDEEEEGGLFDEAMLETDSEVPPHLRELSEAAQLGNVDALRQALDNLTEGTINDPVEDGDTALHLACLYGFGPCVQLLLERGASLETRDEEGAIPLHDACAGGFAEIVDLLLNAAGSPEHANQMLRTVDTEGDTPLHHAARGEHLDVVHLLLAAGASPTEKNIYGKTPAELADPDTDVRSVLEAAAAGFRSWLHVTGCSYRTSLRLC
;
A
#
# COMPACT_ATOMS: atom_id res chain seq x y z
N MET A 1 69.15 -17.41 -41.41
CA MET A 1 70.29 -16.55 -41.17
C MET A 1 69.86 -15.39 -40.25
N ALA A 2 70.55 -15.29 -39.15
CA ALA A 2 70.78 -14.12 -38.31
C ALA A 2 69.59 -13.58 -37.48
N VAL A 3 69.61 -13.91 -36.21
CA VAL A 3 69.35 -13.09 -35.03
C VAL A 3 70.54 -12.12 -34.93
N PRO A 4 70.54 -10.91 -34.29
CA PRO A 4 70.16 -10.73 -32.89
C PRO A 4 69.62 -9.32 -32.53
N GLY A 5 69.29 -9.14 -31.29
CA GLY A 5 69.43 -7.84 -30.64
C GLY A 5 68.53 -7.58 -29.45
N ARG A 6 69.00 -8.03 -28.25
CA ARG A 6 68.54 -7.53 -26.93
C ARG A 6 68.74 -6.05 -26.81
N ARG A 7 67.81 -5.37 -26.10
CA ARG A 7 68.21 -4.39 -25.09
C ARG A 7 67.12 -4.22 -24.00
N ASN A 8 67.62 -4.35 -22.79
CA ASN A 8 67.01 -3.98 -21.52
C ASN A 8 66.72 -2.49 -21.48
N GLY A 9 65.65 -2.16 -20.76
CA GLY A 9 65.37 -0.81 -20.38
C GLY A 9 64.28 -0.78 -19.30
N LEU A 10 64.77 -0.82 -18.07
CA LEU A 10 64.30 -0.10 -16.88
C LEU A 10 62.81 -0.17 -16.54
N MET A 11 62.59 -0.78 -15.38
CA MET A 11 61.45 -0.57 -14.47
C MET A 11 61.39 0.92 -14.13
N GLU A 12 60.30 1.55 -14.38
CA GLU A 12 59.90 2.76 -13.70
C GLU A 12 58.67 2.38 -12.85
N ASP A 13 58.86 2.50 -11.54
CA ASP A 13 57.85 2.36 -10.51
C ASP A 13 56.83 3.48 -10.70
N GLU A 14 55.66 3.16 -11.27
CA GLU A 14 54.49 4.03 -11.19
C GLU A 14 53.84 3.77 -9.85
N GLU A 15 54.03 4.69 -8.94
CA GLU A 15 53.36 4.78 -7.65
C GLU A 15 51.86 4.79 -7.91
N GLU A 16 51.16 3.74 -7.36
CA GLU A 16 49.72 3.71 -7.21
C GLU A 16 49.35 4.91 -6.32
N GLU A 17 48.97 6.03 -6.94
CA GLU A 17 48.15 7.02 -6.26
C GLU A 17 46.84 6.34 -5.88
N GLY A 18 46.75 5.90 -4.60
CA GLY A 18 45.57 5.51 -3.94
C GLY A 18 44.55 6.63 -4.04
N GLY A 19 43.68 6.57 -5.05
CA GLY A 19 42.49 7.38 -5.09
C GLY A 19 41.72 7.13 -3.81
N LEU A 20 41.72 8.08 -2.91
CA LEU A 20 40.72 8.25 -1.88
C LEU A 20 39.39 8.27 -2.65
N PHE A 21 38.72 7.11 -2.67
CA PHE A 21 37.30 7.11 -2.93
C PHE A 21 36.69 7.93 -1.80
N ASP A 22 36.27 9.11 -2.15
CA ASP A 22 35.46 9.97 -1.29
C ASP A 22 34.23 9.17 -0.91
N GLU A 23 34.23 8.62 0.31
CA GLU A 23 33.12 7.94 0.95
C GLU A 23 31.95 8.91 1.22
N ALA A 24 32.09 10.15 0.76
CA ALA A 24 31.12 11.24 0.92
C ALA A 24 30.10 11.34 -0.23
N MET A 25 30.08 10.41 -1.21
CA MET A 25 29.12 10.44 -2.32
C MET A 25 28.14 9.25 -2.34
N LEU A 26 27.90 8.64 -1.19
CA LEU A 26 26.75 7.75 -0.97
C LEU A 26 25.77 8.37 0.04
N GLU A 27 25.59 9.69 -0.03
CA GLU A 27 24.31 10.23 0.34
C GLU A 27 23.36 9.86 -0.81
N THR A 28 22.76 8.66 -0.70
CA THR A 28 21.52 8.39 -1.41
C THR A 28 20.59 9.52 -1.00
N ASP A 29 20.24 10.39 -1.94
CA ASP A 29 19.11 11.29 -1.81
C ASP A 29 17.89 10.41 -1.50
N SER A 30 17.70 10.07 -0.23
CA SER A 30 16.45 9.50 0.21
C SER A 30 15.47 10.66 0.14
N GLU A 31 14.48 10.56 -0.74
CA GLU A 31 13.43 11.56 -0.96
C GLU A 31 12.64 11.86 0.32
N VAL A 32 12.84 11.04 1.35
CA VAL A 32 12.21 11.18 2.67
C VAL A 32 12.71 12.43 3.38
N PRO A 33 11.82 13.36 3.75
CA PRO A 33 12.19 14.53 4.54
C PRO A 33 12.90 14.12 5.84
N PRO A 34 14.00 14.81 6.24
CA PRO A 34 14.82 14.40 7.39
C PRO A 34 14.03 14.20 8.69
N HIS A 35 12.99 15.00 8.92
CA HIS A 35 12.16 14.94 10.12
C HIS A 35 11.15 13.76 10.12
N LEU A 36 10.92 13.15 8.94
CA LEU A 36 10.04 11.99 8.79
C LEU A 36 10.82 10.66 8.65
N ARG A 37 12.15 10.72 8.52
CA ARG A 37 12.99 9.53 8.29
C ARG A 37 12.83 8.49 9.40
N GLU A 38 12.89 8.91 10.67
CA GLU A 38 12.71 8.02 11.81
C GLU A 38 11.30 7.40 11.84
N LEU A 39 10.30 8.19 11.44
CA LEU A 39 8.91 7.73 11.36
C LEU A 39 8.73 6.68 10.26
N SER A 40 9.28 6.94 9.07
CA SER A 40 9.28 6.01 7.94
C SER A 40 9.97 4.70 8.28
N GLU A 41 11.21 4.78 8.77
CA GLU A 41 12.01 3.60 9.13
C GLU A 41 11.32 2.74 10.21
N ALA A 42 10.77 3.39 11.24
CA ALA A 42 10.05 2.68 12.29
C ALA A 42 8.77 1.99 11.78
N ALA A 43 8.06 2.62 10.84
CA ALA A 43 6.86 2.04 10.21
C ALA A 43 7.22 0.86 9.29
N GLN A 44 8.28 0.98 8.48
CA GLN A 44 8.77 -0.06 7.58
C GLN A 44 9.33 -1.29 8.32
N LEU A 45 9.90 -1.09 9.51
CA LEU A 45 10.46 -2.18 10.32
C LEU A 45 9.48 -2.77 11.33
N GLY A 46 8.29 -2.19 11.47
CA GLY A 46 7.29 -2.61 12.45
C GLY A 46 7.73 -2.38 13.91
N ASN A 47 8.66 -1.45 14.13
CA ASN A 47 9.17 -1.16 15.47
C ASN A 47 8.27 -0.15 16.20
N VAL A 48 7.34 -0.68 16.99
CA VAL A 48 6.34 0.13 17.72
C VAL A 48 6.97 1.12 18.70
N ASP A 49 8.07 0.74 19.38
CA ASP A 49 8.72 1.63 20.34
C ASP A 49 9.44 2.78 19.64
N ALA A 50 10.14 2.49 18.55
CA ALA A 50 10.77 3.51 17.71
C ALA A 50 9.69 4.41 17.07
N LEU A 51 8.59 3.84 16.57
CA LEU A 51 7.47 4.59 16.01
C LEU A 51 6.86 5.55 17.05
N ARG A 52 6.68 5.08 18.28
CA ARG A 52 6.20 5.92 19.39
C ARG A 52 7.13 7.09 19.67
N GLN A 53 8.44 6.83 19.72
CA GLN A 53 9.45 7.88 19.95
C GLN A 53 9.49 8.87 18.77
N ALA A 54 9.44 8.40 17.55
CA ALA A 54 9.40 9.27 16.37
C ALA A 54 8.16 10.17 16.38
N LEU A 55 6.98 9.63 16.74
CA LEU A 55 5.75 10.41 16.88
C LEU A 55 5.80 11.43 18.02
N ASP A 56 6.42 11.07 19.14
CA ASP A 56 6.57 11.99 20.29
C ASP A 56 7.57 13.12 19.99
N ASN A 57 8.55 12.87 19.12
CA ASN A 57 9.57 13.82 18.69
C ASN A 57 9.18 14.63 17.44
N LEU A 58 8.04 14.33 16.82
CA LEU A 58 7.61 14.99 15.60
C LEU A 58 7.28 16.48 15.90
N THR A 59 8.21 17.36 15.60
CA THR A 59 8.09 18.80 15.85
C THR A 59 7.72 19.60 14.61
N GLU A 60 7.96 19.04 13.43
CA GLU A 60 7.64 19.61 12.13
C GLU A 60 6.84 18.59 11.33
N GLY A 61 5.93 19.08 10.50
CA GLY A 61 5.04 18.22 9.71
C GLY A 61 3.91 17.59 10.53
N THR A 62 3.27 16.62 9.94
CA THR A 62 2.14 15.90 10.52
C THR A 62 2.31 14.38 10.36
N ILE A 63 1.60 13.61 11.15
CA ILE A 63 1.54 12.14 11.02
C ILE A 63 1.04 11.67 9.64
N ASN A 64 0.40 12.58 8.90
CA ASN A 64 -0.18 12.32 7.58
C ASN A 64 0.68 12.84 6.42
N ASP A 65 1.87 13.35 6.71
CA ASP A 65 2.77 13.78 5.66
C ASP A 65 3.37 12.57 4.95
N PRO A 66 3.55 12.63 3.64
CA PRO A 66 4.13 11.54 2.89
C PRO A 66 5.61 11.34 3.30
N VAL A 67 5.98 10.09 3.51
CA VAL A 67 7.34 9.68 3.90
C VAL A 67 8.14 9.12 2.73
N GLU A 68 7.48 8.43 1.79
CA GLU A 68 8.09 7.83 0.60
C GLU A 68 7.01 7.60 -0.46
N ASP A 69 7.24 7.89 -1.73
CA ASP A 69 6.35 7.65 -2.87
C ASP A 69 4.86 8.06 -2.62
N GLY A 70 4.67 9.14 -1.87
CA GLY A 70 3.33 9.57 -1.43
C GLY A 70 2.77 8.81 -0.24
N ASP A 71 3.38 7.69 0.14
CA ASP A 71 2.98 6.87 1.28
C ASP A 71 3.16 7.62 2.60
N THR A 72 2.16 7.53 3.46
CA THR A 72 2.29 7.92 4.87
C THR A 72 2.79 6.73 5.69
N ALA A 73 3.20 6.99 6.93
CA ALA A 73 3.57 5.92 7.86
C ALA A 73 2.45 4.87 8.05
N LEU A 74 1.17 5.26 7.88
CA LEU A 74 0.04 4.35 7.95
C LEU A 74 -0.04 3.43 6.73
N HIS A 75 0.23 3.92 5.50
CA HIS A 75 0.33 3.09 4.28
C HIS A 75 1.40 2.03 4.47
N LEU A 76 2.61 2.43 4.85
CA LEU A 76 3.74 1.51 5.08
C LEU A 76 3.42 0.44 6.14
N ALA A 77 2.85 0.84 7.28
CA ALA A 77 2.47 -0.12 8.31
C ALA A 77 1.39 -1.11 7.85
N CYS A 78 0.46 -0.67 6.97
CA CYS A 78 -0.56 -1.51 6.35
C CYS A 78 0.05 -2.44 5.29
N LEU A 79 0.93 -1.92 4.42
CA LEU A 79 1.59 -2.66 3.36
C LEU A 79 2.43 -3.82 3.90
N TYR A 80 3.15 -3.58 5.00
CA TYR A 80 4.02 -4.59 5.63
C TYR A 80 3.32 -5.45 6.71
N GLY A 81 2.06 -5.19 7.03
CA GLY A 81 1.28 -6.01 7.94
C GLY A 81 1.56 -5.79 9.43
N PHE A 82 2.05 -4.62 9.81
CA PHE A 82 2.40 -4.31 11.20
C PHE A 82 1.23 -3.79 12.02
N GLY A 83 0.28 -4.66 12.36
CA GLY A 83 -0.93 -4.34 13.11
C GLY A 83 -0.71 -3.46 14.36
N PRO A 84 0.26 -3.75 15.23
CA PRO A 84 0.56 -2.89 16.39
C PRO A 84 0.99 -1.46 16.03
N CYS A 85 1.71 -1.28 14.90
CA CYS A 85 2.05 0.05 14.38
C CYS A 85 0.82 0.76 13.83
N VAL A 86 -0.02 0.06 13.08
CA VAL A 86 -1.32 0.57 12.57
C VAL A 86 -2.17 1.06 13.73
N GLN A 87 -2.33 0.25 14.78
CA GLN A 87 -3.10 0.64 15.95
C GLN A 87 -2.54 1.92 16.61
N LEU A 88 -1.23 2.00 16.82
CA LEU A 88 -0.59 3.18 17.39
C LEU A 88 -0.80 4.44 16.53
N LEU A 89 -0.67 4.31 15.20
CA LEU A 89 -0.87 5.42 14.27
C LEU A 89 -2.32 5.91 14.30
N LEU A 90 -3.30 5.01 14.33
CA LEU A 90 -4.72 5.35 14.46
C LEU A 90 -5.04 6.03 15.79
N GLU A 91 -4.47 5.55 16.92
CA GLU A 91 -4.60 6.18 18.24
C GLU A 91 -4.02 7.61 18.27
N ARG A 92 -3.02 7.89 17.42
CA ARG A 92 -2.39 9.21 17.27
C ARG A 92 -3.05 10.08 16.21
N GLY A 93 -4.15 9.63 15.60
CA GLY A 93 -4.96 10.39 14.66
C GLY A 93 -4.49 10.36 13.22
N ALA A 94 -3.81 9.29 12.80
CA ALA A 94 -3.50 9.08 11.39
C ALA A 94 -4.79 9.01 10.56
N SER A 95 -4.77 9.65 9.39
CA SER A 95 -5.90 9.73 8.47
C SER A 95 -6.07 8.42 7.70
N LEU A 96 -7.30 7.95 7.60
CA LEU A 96 -7.69 6.79 6.79
C LEU A 96 -7.87 7.12 5.29
N GLU A 97 -7.87 8.42 4.94
CA GLU A 97 -8.23 8.91 3.60
C GLU A 97 -7.04 9.53 2.85
N THR A 98 -5.85 9.58 3.46
CA THR A 98 -4.64 10.00 2.76
C THR A 98 -4.41 9.08 1.57
N ARG A 99 -3.97 9.69 0.45
CA ARG A 99 -3.71 8.98 -0.79
C ARG A 99 -2.23 9.06 -1.11
N ASP A 100 -1.68 7.94 -1.53
CA ASP A 100 -0.35 7.85 -2.12
C ASP A 100 -0.32 8.41 -3.57
N GLU A 101 0.80 8.27 -4.26
CA GLU A 101 0.94 8.69 -5.66
C GLU A 101 0.07 7.87 -6.62
N GLU A 102 -0.28 6.64 -6.27
CA GLU A 102 -1.18 5.77 -7.04
C GLU A 102 -2.65 6.05 -6.72
N GLY A 103 -2.94 6.96 -5.79
CA GLY A 103 -4.30 7.29 -5.36
C GLY A 103 -4.91 6.26 -4.41
N ALA A 104 -4.13 5.28 -3.96
CA ALA A 104 -4.56 4.30 -2.99
C ALA A 104 -4.67 4.92 -1.58
N ILE A 105 -5.49 4.36 -0.74
CA ILE A 105 -5.59 4.67 0.70
C ILE A 105 -5.05 3.47 1.49
N PRO A 106 -4.67 3.61 2.77
CA PRO A 106 -4.11 2.51 3.57
C PRO A 106 -4.90 1.20 3.56
N LEU A 107 -6.20 1.29 3.29
CA LEU A 107 -7.06 0.11 3.15
C LEU A 107 -6.71 -0.73 1.90
N HIS A 108 -6.26 -0.11 0.80
CA HIS A 108 -5.82 -0.84 -0.39
C HIS A 108 -4.58 -1.68 -0.09
N ASP A 109 -3.61 -1.11 0.63
CA ASP A 109 -2.37 -1.80 1.01
C ASP A 109 -2.62 -2.99 1.92
N ALA A 110 -3.46 -2.79 2.95
CA ALA A 110 -3.86 -3.87 3.84
C ALA A 110 -4.58 -5.01 3.09
N CYS A 111 -5.39 -4.67 2.07
CA CYS A 111 -6.10 -5.63 1.23
C CYS A 111 -5.15 -6.34 0.26
N ALA A 112 -4.19 -5.62 -0.33
CA ALA A 112 -3.18 -6.20 -1.21
C ALA A 112 -2.26 -7.17 -0.47
N GLY A 113 -1.91 -6.86 0.78
CA GLY A 113 -1.09 -7.72 1.64
C GLY A 113 -1.84 -8.89 2.29
N GLY A 114 -3.17 -8.90 2.23
CA GLY A 114 -3.99 -9.97 2.83
C GLY A 114 -4.13 -9.88 4.34
N PHE A 115 -3.90 -8.73 4.95
CA PHE A 115 -3.89 -8.55 6.41
C PHE A 115 -5.30 -8.30 6.96
N ALA A 116 -6.09 -9.37 7.09
CA ALA A 116 -7.49 -9.29 7.52
C ALA A 116 -7.69 -8.56 8.86
N GLU A 117 -6.80 -8.77 9.82
CA GLU A 117 -6.85 -8.08 11.13
C GLU A 117 -6.66 -6.57 10.99
N ILE A 118 -5.77 -6.13 10.08
CA ILE A 118 -5.54 -4.70 9.80
C ILE A 118 -6.74 -4.11 9.05
N VAL A 119 -7.29 -4.83 8.08
CA VAL A 119 -8.52 -4.41 7.38
C VAL A 119 -9.66 -4.19 8.37
N ASP A 120 -9.86 -5.10 9.33
CA ASP A 120 -10.86 -4.94 10.39
C ASP A 120 -10.58 -3.74 11.29
N LEU A 121 -9.31 -3.51 11.68
CA LEU A 121 -8.90 -2.32 12.45
C LEU A 121 -9.23 -1.02 11.71
N LEU A 122 -8.90 -0.92 10.41
CA LEU A 122 -9.15 0.27 9.61
C LEU A 122 -10.65 0.54 9.44
N LEU A 123 -11.45 -0.48 9.15
CA LEU A 123 -12.91 -0.34 9.02
C LEU A 123 -13.58 0.06 10.33
N ASN A 124 -13.12 -0.49 11.46
CA ASN A 124 -13.62 -0.11 12.79
C ASN A 124 -13.22 1.33 13.16
N ALA A 125 -12.02 1.77 12.74
CA ALA A 125 -11.54 3.14 12.97
C ALA A 125 -12.30 4.19 12.17
N ALA A 126 -13.04 3.82 11.13
CA ALA A 126 -13.86 4.74 10.33
C ALA A 126 -14.93 5.49 11.14
N GLY A 127 -15.31 4.96 12.29
CA GLY A 127 -16.20 5.63 13.25
C GLY A 127 -17.67 5.73 12.82
N SER A 128 -17.98 5.57 11.54
CA SER A 128 -19.36 5.50 11.03
C SER A 128 -19.47 4.53 9.84
N PRO A 129 -20.66 3.91 9.65
CA PRO A 129 -20.91 3.06 8.50
C PRO A 129 -20.77 3.79 7.16
N GLU A 130 -21.11 5.06 7.13
CA GLU A 130 -21.01 5.89 5.92
C GLU A 130 -19.57 6.09 5.50
N HIS A 131 -18.69 6.36 6.46
CA HIS A 131 -17.25 6.50 6.20
C HIS A 131 -16.61 5.17 5.79
N ALA A 132 -16.93 4.07 6.48
CA ALA A 132 -16.50 2.74 6.07
C ALA A 132 -16.94 2.41 4.63
N ASN A 133 -18.19 2.70 4.27
CA ASN A 133 -18.69 2.54 2.90
C ASN A 133 -17.93 3.41 1.88
N GLN A 134 -17.56 4.63 2.26
CA GLN A 134 -16.76 5.49 1.40
C GLN A 134 -15.38 4.88 1.14
N MET A 135 -14.69 4.41 2.18
CA MET A 135 -13.40 3.73 2.06
C MET A 135 -13.49 2.50 1.15
N LEU A 136 -14.53 1.65 1.31
CA LEU A 136 -14.76 0.46 0.49
C LEU A 136 -14.98 0.78 -1.01
N ARG A 137 -15.41 1.99 -1.33
CA ARG A 137 -15.69 2.47 -2.70
C ARG A 137 -14.61 3.39 -3.25
N THR A 138 -13.64 3.73 -2.46
CA THR A 138 -12.49 4.52 -2.91
C THR A 138 -11.73 3.72 -3.94
N VAL A 139 -11.32 4.39 -5.02
CA VAL A 139 -10.55 3.78 -6.10
C VAL A 139 -9.20 4.46 -6.23
N ASP A 140 -8.20 3.69 -6.62
CA ASP A 140 -6.88 4.15 -7.03
C ASP A 140 -6.87 4.68 -8.47
N THR A 141 -5.70 4.96 -9.03
CA THR A 141 -5.52 5.44 -10.42
C THR A 141 -5.90 4.41 -11.48
N GLU A 142 -5.88 3.10 -11.14
CA GLU A 142 -6.35 2.03 -12.02
C GLU A 142 -7.86 1.81 -11.92
N GLY A 143 -8.53 2.54 -11.03
CA GLY A 143 -9.94 2.35 -10.72
C GLY A 143 -10.21 1.12 -9.88
N ASP A 144 -9.18 0.55 -9.26
CA ASP A 144 -9.31 -0.60 -8.38
C ASP A 144 -9.80 -0.17 -7.00
N THR A 145 -10.77 -0.89 -6.48
CA THR A 145 -11.22 -0.78 -5.08
C THR A 145 -10.38 -1.69 -4.19
N PRO A 146 -10.44 -1.55 -2.85
CA PRO A 146 -9.81 -2.49 -1.93
C PRO A 146 -10.17 -3.96 -2.22
N LEU A 147 -11.40 -4.23 -2.68
CA LEU A 147 -11.83 -5.58 -3.05
C LEU A 147 -11.13 -6.11 -4.32
N HIS A 148 -10.76 -5.24 -5.28
CA HIS A 148 -9.95 -5.64 -6.43
C HIS A 148 -8.55 -6.08 -6.01
N HIS A 149 -7.92 -5.33 -5.10
CA HIS A 149 -6.60 -5.68 -4.54
C HIS A 149 -6.64 -7.01 -3.79
N ALA A 150 -7.62 -7.22 -2.91
CA ALA A 150 -7.80 -8.49 -2.19
C ALA A 150 -8.04 -9.67 -3.14
N ALA A 151 -8.77 -9.46 -4.23
CA ALA A 151 -9.04 -10.48 -5.24
C ALA A 151 -7.79 -10.84 -6.04
N ARG A 152 -7.01 -9.84 -6.47
CA ARG A 152 -5.73 -10.03 -7.18
C ARG A 152 -4.71 -10.78 -6.32
N GLY A 153 -4.69 -10.52 -5.00
CA GLY A 153 -3.83 -11.19 -4.03
C GLY A 153 -4.31 -12.56 -3.56
N GLU A 154 -5.48 -13.04 -4.03
CA GLU A 154 -6.09 -14.31 -3.61
C GLU A 154 -6.35 -14.40 -2.09
N HIS A 155 -6.64 -13.28 -1.44
CA HIS A 155 -6.82 -13.17 0.01
C HIS A 155 -8.27 -13.44 0.42
N LEU A 156 -8.64 -14.72 0.54
CA LEU A 156 -10.01 -15.16 0.78
C LEU A 156 -10.63 -14.56 2.05
N ASP A 157 -9.89 -14.52 3.14
CA ASP A 157 -10.38 -13.99 4.42
C ASP A 157 -10.69 -12.48 4.31
N VAL A 158 -9.83 -11.72 3.63
CA VAL A 158 -10.04 -10.30 3.37
C VAL A 158 -11.26 -10.10 2.46
N VAL A 159 -11.40 -10.91 1.41
CA VAL A 159 -12.57 -10.87 0.51
C VAL A 159 -13.86 -11.08 1.30
N HIS A 160 -13.92 -12.09 2.16
CA HIS A 160 -15.08 -12.33 3.01
C HIS A 160 -15.40 -11.13 3.92
N LEU A 161 -14.36 -10.55 4.54
CA LEU A 161 -14.51 -9.41 5.43
C LEU A 161 -15.03 -8.18 4.67
N LEU A 162 -14.48 -7.86 3.51
CA LEU A 162 -14.88 -6.72 2.69
C LEU A 162 -16.32 -6.89 2.17
N LEU A 163 -16.71 -8.09 1.73
CA LEU A 163 -18.08 -8.37 1.31
C LEU A 163 -19.07 -8.26 2.47
N ALA A 164 -18.70 -8.73 3.66
CA ALA A 164 -19.51 -8.60 4.87
C ALA A 164 -19.66 -7.12 5.30
N ALA A 165 -18.62 -6.30 5.07
CA ALA A 165 -18.65 -4.86 5.31
C ALA A 165 -19.43 -4.06 4.25
N GLY A 166 -19.87 -4.70 3.16
CA GLY A 166 -20.70 -4.08 2.12
C GLY A 166 -19.95 -3.65 0.85
N ALA A 167 -18.73 -4.14 0.63
CA ALA A 167 -18.01 -3.90 -0.62
C ALA A 167 -18.80 -4.46 -1.82
N SER A 168 -18.82 -3.71 -2.93
CA SER A 168 -19.50 -4.12 -4.15
C SER A 168 -18.64 -5.10 -4.98
N PRO A 169 -19.12 -6.33 -5.24
CA PRO A 169 -18.38 -7.30 -6.05
C PRO A 169 -18.54 -7.04 -7.57
N THR A 170 -19.27 -6.01 -7.97
CA THR A 170 -19.62 -5.73 -9.37
C THR A 170 -19.01 -4.45 -9.93
N GLU A 171 -18.31 -3.68 -9.11
CA GLU A 171 -17.58 -2.51 -9.55
C GLU A 171 -16.52 -2.89 -10.58
N LYS A 172 -16.25 -2.00 -11.52
CA LYS A 172 -15.28 -2.23 -12.59
C LYS A 172 -14.19 -1.19 -12.55
N ASN A 173 -12.96 -1.64 -12.64
CA ASN A 173 -11.82 -0.76 -12.81
C ASN A 173 -11.77 -0.13 -14.21
N ILE A 174 -10.75 0.69 -14.50
CA ILE A 174 -10.60 1.37 -15.82
C ILE A 174 -10.41 0.38 -16.98
N TYR A 175 -9.98 -0.86 -16.71
CA TYR A 175 -9.86 -1.93 -17.71
C TYR A 175 -11.18 -2.70 -17.92
N GLY A 176 -12.25 -2.26 -17.24
CA GLY A 176 -13.56 -2.90 -17.29
C GLY A 176 -13.65 -4.23 -16.55
N LYS A 177 -12.67 -4.53 -15.67
CA LYS A 177 -12.59 -5.76 -14.88
C LYS A 177 -13.28 -5.60 -13.54
N THR A 178 -14.01 -6.64 -13.14
CA THR A 178 -14.54 -6.78 -11.76
C THR A 178 -13.51 -7.46 -10.86
N PRO A 179 -13.66 -7.40 -9.53
CA PRO A 179 -12.78 -8.15 -8.62
C PRO A 179 -12.69 -9.64 -8.96
N ALA A 180 -13.80 -10.29 -9.31
CA ALA A 180 -13.81 -11.69 -9.71
C ALA A 180 -12.98 -11.97 -10.98
N GLU A 181 -12.91 -11.01 -11.91
CA GLU A 181 -12.13 -11.15 -13.15
C GLU A 181 -10.63 -10.87 -12.97
N LEU A 182 -10.22 -10.39 -11.78
CA LEU A 182 -8.82 -10.24 -11.38
C LEU A 182 -8.30 -11.46 -10.60
N ALA A 183 -9.18 -12.19 -9.93
CA ALA A 183 -8.84 -13.44 -9.25
C ALA A 183 -8.47 -14.54 -10.26
N ASP A 184 -7.57 -15.43 -9.88
CA ASP A 184 -7.16 -16.56 -10.70
C ASP A 184 -8.34 -17.49 -11.03
N PRO A 185 -8.35 -18.09 -12.22
CA PRO A 185 -9.35 -19.08 -12.56
C PRO A 185 -9.37 -20.26 -11.57
N ASP A 186 -10.55 -20.77 -11.28
CA ASP A 186 -10.76 -21.98 -10.47
C ASP A 186 -10.33 -21.84 -8.98
N THR A 187 -10.24 -20.60 -8.46
CA THR A 187 -9.95 -20.34 -7.05
C THR A 187 -11.23 -20.15 -6.22
N ASP A 188 -11.11 -20.35 -4.91
CA ASP A 188 -12.20 -20.09 -3.97
C ASP A 188 -12.55 -18.59 -3.95
N VAL A 189 -11.55 -17.70 -4.07
CA VAL A 189 -11.74 -16.25 -4.14
C VAL A 189 -12.66 -15.89 -5.31
N ARG A 190 -12.35 -16.40 -6.51
CA ARG A 190 -13.17 -16.16 -7.69
C ARG A 190 -14.58 -16.69 -7.53
N SER A 191 -14.73 -17.91 -7.02
CA SER A 191 -16.03 -18.55 -6.79
C SER A 191 -16.91 -17.76 -5.82
N VAL A 192 -16.34 -17.26 -4.72
CA VAL A 192 -17.02 -16.43 -3.72
C VAL A 192 -17.47 -15.10 -4.32
N LEU A 193 -16.58 -14.43 -5.08
CA LEU A 193 -16.90 -13.16 -5.70
C LEU A 193 -17.97 -13.27 -6.78
N GLU A 194 -17.94 -14.33 -7.61
CA GLU A 194 -18.99 -14.62 -8.62
C GLU A 194 -20.34 -14.90 -7.97
N ALA A 195 -20.35 -15.68 -6.87
CA ALA A 195 -21.57 -15.95 -6.09
C ALA A 195 -22.13 -14.66 -5.47
N ALA A 196 -21.28 -13.83 -4.87
CA ALA A 196 -21.67 -12.53 -4.31
C ALA A 196 -22.24 -11.60 -5.39
N ALA A 197 -21.61 -11.52 -6.56
CA ALA A 197 -22.06 -10.72 -7.70
C ALA A 197 -23.41 -11.21 -8.24
N ALA A 198 -23.66 -12.51 -8.25
CA ALA A 198 -24.94 -13.08 -8.65
C ALA A 198 -26.07 -12.75 -7.66
N GLY A 199 -25.81 -12.87 -6.34
CA GLY A 199 -26.74 -12.49 -5.29
C GLY A 199 -27.05 -11.00 -5.29
N PHE A 200 -26.04 -10.16 -5.49
CA PHE A 200 -26.18 -8.71 -5.61
C PHE A 200 -27.05 -8.30 -6.81
N ARG A 201 -26.87 -8.93 -7.96
CA ARG A 201 -27.70 -8.72 -9.15
C ARG A 201 -29.17 -9.15 -8.92
N SER A 202 -29.38 -10.26 -8.25
CA SER A 202 -30.72 -10.73 -7.91
C SER A 202 -31.46 -9.75 -6.99
N TRP A 203 -30.76 -9.20 -6.00
CA TRP A 203 -31.33 -8.20 -5.07
C TRP A 203 -31.69 -6.90 -5.77
N LEU A 204 -30.85 -6.40 -6.72
CA LEU A 204 -31.14 -5.22 -7.54
C LEU A 204 -32.38 -5.42 -8.40
N HIS A 205 -32.60 -6.60 -8.96
CA HIS A 205 -33.80 -6.91 -9.74
C HIS A 205 -35.08 -6.93 -8.90
N VAL A 206 -34.99 -7.42 -7.64
CA VAL A 206 -36.15 -7.52 -6.73
C VAL A 206 -36.52 -6.16 -6.15
N THR A 207 -35.53 -5.29 -5.90
CA THR A 207 -35.76 -3.98 -5.28
C THR A 207 -36.02 -2.85 -6.28
N GLY A 208 -35.85 -3.09 -7.58
CA GLY A 208 -36.06 -2.09 -8.63
C GLY A 208 -35.08 -0.91 -8.57
N CYS A 209 -34.01 -1.03 -7.77
CA CYS A 209 -33.03 0.03 -7.60
C CYS A 209 -32.07 0.07 -8.81
N SER A 210 -32.46 0.86 -9.80
CA SER A 210 -31.56 1.20 -10.91
C SER A 210 -30.54 2.20 -10.39
N TYR A 211 -29.23 1.93 -10.53
CA TYR A 211 -28.10 2.78 -10.13
C TYR A 211 -28.02 4.13 -10.90
N ARG A 212 -29.10 4.55 -11.57
CA ARG A 212 -29.24 5.91 -12.07
C ARG A 212 -30.12 6.71 -11.14
N THR A 213 -29.50 7.60 -10.39
CA THR A 213 -30.14 8.60 -9.53
C THR A 213 -30.83 8.06 -8.26
N SER A 214 -30.15 8.07 -7.15
CA SER A 214 -30.69 8.71 -5.95
C SER A 214 -29.84 8.49 -4.71
N LEU A 215 -28.89 9.31 -4.49
CA LEU A 215 -28.53 9.80 -3.15
C LEU A 215 -29.68 10.71 -2.70
N ARG A 216 -30.82 10.14 -2.34
CA ARG A 216 -31.84 10.77 -1.50
C ARG A 216 -32.89 9.72 -1.09
N LEU A 217 -32.97 9.51 0.21
CA LEU A 217 -34.06 8.86 0.94
C LEU A 217 -34.17 7.32 0.85
N CYS A 218 -33.46 6.62 1.75
CA CYS A 218 -34.10 5.79 2.77
C CYS A 218 -33.27 5.85 4.03
#